data_72106635afc0b0df8734a6b7f0384154
#
_entry.id   72106635afc0b0df8734a6b7f0384154
#
_cell.length_a   1.000
_cell.length_b   1.000
_cell.length_c   1.000
_cell.angle_alpha   90.00
_cell.angle_beta   90.00
_cell.angle_gamma   90.00
#
_symmetry.space_group_name_H-M   'P 1'
#
loop_
_entity.id
_entity.type
_entity.pdbx_description
1 polymer ?
#
loop_
_entity_poly.entity_id
_entity_poly.type
_entity_poly.pdbx_seq_one_letter_code
_entity_poly.pdbx_strand_id
1 'polypeptide(L)'
;MGNAIRAVAATAAVIGLVAGCGGKADSGGNGSSSSAPTSTSAAAPASPAQLQALVPTPGGTAQTWGPDPIGDNGIHLSFKVTGAPTEVVTAYKAALEGKGWAVTTIVSSDGGPGGGGGATYTGTHGDSYGVFDGGGMGTETYLNVCAWPTKPAQPNCSRKR
;
A
#
# COMPACT_ATOMS: atom_id res chain seq x y z
N MET A 1 5.08 -12.68 -41.88
CA MET A 1 3.88 -13.36 -41.40
C MET A 1 3.63 -12.84 -40.00
N GLY A 2 2.91 -11.81 -39.73
CA GLY A 2 1.62 -11.33 -40.16
C GLY A 2 0.56 -11.83 -39.21
N ASN A 3 0.06 -10.95 -38.36
CA ASN A 3 -1.28 -10.93 -37.78
C ASN A 3 -1.23 -10.41 -36.32
N ALA A 4 -2.11 -9.64 -35.88
CA ALA A 4 -3.18 -8.77 -36.32
C ALA A 4 -3.68 -8.01 -35.07
N ILE A 5 -3.85 -6.76 -35.28
CA ILE A 5 -4.44 -5.81 -34.33
C ILE A 5 -5.92 -6.18 -34.14
N ARG A 6 -6.40 -6.25 -32.91
CA ARG A 6 -7.83 -6.15 -32.61
C ARG A 6 -8.05 -5.05 -31.55
N ALA A 7 -8.44 -3.91 -32.08
CA ALA A 7 -9.07 -2.85 -31.29
C ALA A 7 -10.54 -3.24 -31.03
N VAL A 8 -10.99 -3.08 -29.80
CA VAL A 8 -12.41 -3.06 -29.46
C VAL A 8 -12.66 -1.78 -28.65
N ALA A 9 -13.30 -0.85 -29.30
CA ALA A 9 -13.89 0.32 -28.66
C ALA A 9 -15.31 -0.05 -28.20
N ALA A 10 -15.66 0.29 -26.99
CA ALA A 10 -17.05 0.29 -26.54
C ALA A 10 -17.28 1.55 -25.70
N THR A 11 -17.91 2.51 -26.31
CA THR A 11 -18.53 3.70 -25.73
C THR A 11 -19.88 3.33 -25.12
N ALA A 12 -20.15 3.80 -23.90
CA ALA A 12 -21.51 3.94 -23.41
C ALA A 12 -21.60 5.19 -22.52
N ALA A 13 -22.15 6.24 -23.08
CA ALA A 13 -22.60 7.43 -22.35
C ALA A 13 -24.00 7.19 -21.81
N VAL A 14 -24.25 7.45 -20.55
CA VAL A 14 -25.59 7.58 -19.99
C VAL A 14 -25.69 8.92 -19.30
N ILE A 15 -26.41 9.83 -19.93
CA ILE A 15 -26.84 11.12 -19.41
C ILE A 15 -28.19 10.90 -18.75
N GLY A 16 -28.30 11.12 -17.46
CA GLY A 16 -29.55 11.16 -16.72
C GLY A 16 -29.78 12.55 -16.12
N LEU A 17 -30.50 13.40 -16.86
CA LEU A 17 -31.08 14.63 -16.32
C LEU A 17 -32.41 14.26 -15.62
N VAL A 18 -32.56 14.63 -14.36
CA VAL A 18 -33.84 14.72 -13.72
C VAL A 18 -34.02 16.15 -13.21
N ALA A 19 -34.75 16.92 -13.99
CA ALA A 19 -35.32 18.19 -13.56
C ALA A 19 -36.69 17.90 -12.87
N GLY A 20 -36.82 18.31 -11.64
CA GLY A 20 -38.09 18.31 -10.90
C GLY A 20 -38.35 19.70 -10.33
N CYS A 21 -39.09 20.51 -11.07
CA CYS A 21 -39.70 21.76 -10.59
C CYS A 21 -41.07 21.50 -10.00
N GLY A 22 -41.41 22.21 -8.95
CA GLY A 22 -42.80 22.54 -8.69
C GLY A 22 -43.21 22.47 -7.22
N GLY A 23 -43.56 23.64 -6.65
CA GLY A 23 -44.29 23.70 -5.37
C GLY A 23 -44.13 25.06 -4.66
N LYS A 24 -45.17 25.89 -4.81
CA LYS A 24 -45.31 27.29 -4.45
C LYS A 24 -45.67 27.48 -2.97
N ALA A 25 -45.04 28.47 -2.37
CA ALA A 25 -45.47 29.36 -1.28
C ALA A 25 -46.32 28.82 -0.09
N ASP A 26 -45.82 28.97 1.14
CA ASP A 26 -46.47 29.86 2.10
C ASP A 26 -45.53 30.24 3.28
N SER A 27 -45.90 31.34 3.91
CA SER A 27 -45.25 32.18 4.89
C SER A 27 -44.77 31.52 6.19
N GLY A 28 -43.65 32.05 6.72
CA GLY A 28 -43.51 32.31 8.15
C GLY A 28 -42.87 31.23 8.98
N GLY A 29 -41.60 31.44 9.34
CA GLY A 29 -40.94 30.63 10.35
C GLY A 29 -39.46 30.97 10.44
N ASN A 30 -39.13 31.84 11.38
CA ASN A 30 -37.78 32.14 11.81
C ASN A 30 -37.13 30.86 12.30
N GLY A 31 -36.37 30.18 11.44
CA GLY A 31 -35.65 28.95 11.73
C GLY A 31 -34.17 29.19 11.57
N SER A 32 -33.46 29.39 12.67
CA SER A 32 -32.00 29.34 12.75
C SER A 32 -31.48 28.15 11.98
N SER A 33 -30.80 28.40 10.87
CA SER A 33 -29.95 27.40 10.20
C SER A 33 -28.81 27.05 11.11
N SER A 34 -29.04 26.09 11.98
CA SER A 34 -27.94 25.38 12.66
C SER A 34 -27.21 24.55 11.58
N SER A 35 -26.17 25.15 11.01
CA SER A 35 -25.18 24.41 10.27
C SER A 35 -24.54 23.44 11.27
N ALA A 36 -25.01 22.19 11.25
CA ALA A 36 -24.33 21.12 11.98
C ALA A 36 -22.88 21.10 11.52
N PRO A 37 -21.90 21.18 12.43
CA PRO A 37 -20.51 20.95 12.03
C PRO A 37 -20.46 19.53 11.46
N THR A 38 -20.06 19.43 10.20
CA THR A 38 -19.65 18.15 9.62
C THR A 38 -18.45 17.71 10.43
N SER A 39 -18.68 16.89 11.45
CA SER A 39 -17.63 16.22 12.19
C SER A 39 -16.92 15.33 11.18
N THR A 40 -15.81 15.82 10.65
CA THR A 40 -14.83 14.97 9.97
C THR A 40 -14.31 14.02 11.04
N SER A 41 -14.94 12.86 11.15
CA SER A 41 -14.48 11.78 12.02
C SER A 41 -13.09 11.42 11.52
N ALA A 42 -12.06 11.83 12.24
CA ALA A 42 -10.72 11.37 12.00
C ALA A 42 -10.77 9.83 12.07
N ALA A 43 -10.42 9.17 10.97
CA ALA A 43 -10.40 7.72 10.95
C ALA A 43 -9.46 7.24 12.06
N ALA A 44 -9.90 6.23 12.82
CA ALA A 44 -9.05 5.65 13.86
C ALA A 44 -7.77 5.07 13.20
N PRO A 45 -6.61 5.17 13.87
CA PRO A 45 -5.37 4.60 13.36
C PRO A 45 -5.54 3.12 13.02
N ALA A 46 -4.89 2.66 11.95
CA ALA A 46 -4.98 1.27 11.51
C ALA A 46 -4.51 0.30 12.60
N SER A 47 -5.31 -0.71 12.88
CA SER A 47 -4.93 -1.79 13.82
C SER A 47 -3.84 -2.69 13.22
N PRO A 48 -3.12 -3.50 14.03
CA PRO A 48 -2.13 -4.46 13.53
C PRO A 48 -2.68 -5.41 12.46
N ALA A 49 -3.91 -5.89 12.60
CA ALA A 49 -4.56 -6.75 11.61
C ALA A 49 -4.84 -6.01 10.29
N GLN A 50 -5.22 -4.75 10.36
CA GLN A 50 -5.39 -3.91 9.17
C GLN A 50 -4.05 -3.63 8.50
N LEU A 51 -3.00 -3.32 9.26
CA LEU A 51 -1.64 -3.15 8.72
C LEU A 51 -1.17 -4.41 8.01
N GLN A 52 -1.38 -5.59 8.59
CA GLN A 52 -1.03 -6.87 7.97
C GLN A 52 -1.77 -7.08 6.64
N ALA A 53 -3.05 -6.72 6.57
CA ALA A 53 -3.84 -6.85 5.34
C ALA A 53 -3.36 -5.92 4.20
N LEU A 54 -2.70 -4.82 4.53
CA LEU A 54 -2.10 -3.89 3.55
C LEU A 54 -0.77 -4.43 2.99
N VAL A 55 -0.08 -5.32 3.72
CA VAL A 55 1.21 -5.88 3.31
C VAL A 55 0.97 -7.10 2.41
N PRO A 56 1.38 -7.07 1.12
CA PRO A 56 1.27 -8.24 0.26
C PRO A 56 2.28 -9.31 0.68
N THR A 57 1.88 -10.58 0.58
CA THR A 57 2.83 -11.70 0.65
C THR A 57 3.59 -11.78 -0.67
N PRO A 58 4.93 -11.80 -0.65
CA PRO A 58 5.72 -11.93 -1.87
C PRO A 58 5.44 -13.23 -2.63
N GLY A 59 5.45 -13.19 -3.96
CA GLY A 59 5.43 -14.41 -4.77
C GLY A 59 6.67 -15.26 -4.50
N GLY A 60 6.54 -16.59 -4.49
CA GLY A 60 7.64 -17.51 -4.21
C GLY A 60 8.08 -17.58 -2.74
N THR A 61 7.24 -17.09 -1.81
CA THR A 61 7.51 -17.18 -0.37
C THR A 61 7.59 -18.62 0.09
N ALA A 62 8.77 -19.00 0.63
CA ALA A 62 9.03 -20.31 1.22
C ALA A 62 8.71 -20.32 2.72
N GLN A 63 8.96 -19.21 3.42
CA GLN A 63 8.70 -19.06 4.86
C GLN A 63 8.24 -17.65 5.18
N THR A 64 7.39 -17.54 6.20
CA THR A 64 6.92 -16.25 6.76
C THR A 64 7.09 -16.29 8.28
N TRP A 65 7.58 -15.19 8.84
CA TRP A 65 7.65 -14.95 10.29
C TRP A 65 6.92 -13.67 10.63
N GLY A 66 6.30 -13.64 11.80
CA GLY A 66 5.46 -12.53 12.26
C GLY A 66 3.98 -12.76 11.89
N PRO A 67 3.11 -11.72 12.05
CA PRO A 67 3.49 -10.36 12.46
C PRO A 67 3.93 -10.28 13.93
N ASP A 68 5.08 -9.70 14.16
CA ASP A 68 5.55 -9.36 15.50
C ASP A 68 5.21 -7.90 15.82
N PRO A 69 4.75 -7.59 17.03
CA PRO A 69 4.52 -6.22 17.42
C PRO A 69 5.85 -5.45 17.57
N ILE A 70 5.88 -4.23 17.05
CA ILE A 70 6.99 -3.30 17.20
C ILE A 70 6.49 -1.97 17.78
N GLY A 71 7.41 -1.06 18.14
CA GLY A 71 7.07 0.24 18.68
C GLY A 71 6.06 1.02 17.82
N ASP A 72 5.39 2.01 18.41
CA ASP A 72 4.41 2.88 17.74
C ASP A 72 3.23 2.13 17.12
N ASN A 73 2.78 1.05 17.77
CA ASN A 73 1.71 0.15 17.31
C ASN A 73 1.95 -0.45 15.90
N GLY A 74 3.20 -0.58 15.52
CA GLY A 74 3.59 -1.18 14.26
C GLY A 74 3.66 -2.70 14.31
N ILE A 75 3.85 -3.28 13.12
CA ILE A 75 4.09 -4.72 12.93
C ILE A 75 5.37 -4.94 12.14
N HIS A 76 6.02 -6.07 12.40
CA HIS A 76 7.15 -6.56 11.62
C HIS A 76 6.81 -7.94 11.03
N LEU A 77 7.08 -8.09 9.75
CA LEU A 77 6.98 -9.35 9.01
C LEU A 77 8.32 -9.64 8.35
N SER A 78 8.70 -10.91 8.28
CA SER A 78 9.84 -11.36 7.50
C SER A 78 9.43 -12.50 6.57
N PHE A 79 10.01 -12.48 5.37
CA PHE A 79 9.76 -13.50 4.36
C PHE A 79 11.10 -14.07 3.86
N LYS A 80 11.18 -15.39 3.72
CA LYS A 80 12.18 -16.05 2.90
C LYS A 80 11.52 -16.38 1.55
N VAL A 81 12.13 -15.90 0.49
CA VAL A 81 11.59 -16.00 -0.88
C VAL A 81 12.59 -16.71 -1.77
N THR A 82 12.12 -17.63 -2.58
CA THR A 82 12.95 -18.26 -3.62
C THR A 82 12.95 -17.37 -4.86
N GLY A 83 14.11 -16.95 -5.30
CA GLY A 83 14.32 -16.08 -6.46
C GLY A 83 15.54 -15.18 -6.31
N ALA A 84 16.03 -14.66 -7.42
CA ALA A 84 17.14 -13.71 -7.43
C ALA A 84 16.75 -12.40 -6.70
N PRO A 85 17.62 -11.85 -5.85
CA PRO A 85 17.28 -10.73 -4.98
C PRO A 85 16.72 -9.51 -5.72
N THR A 86 17.34 -9.10 -6.82
CA THR A 86 16.92 -7.96 -7.63
C THR A 86 15.54 -8.14 -8.25
N GLU A 87 15.23 -9.36 -8.73
CA GLU A 87 13.93 -9.70 -9.30
C GLU A 87 12.85 -9.70 -8.22
N VAL A 88 13.14 -10.35 -7.07
CA VAL A 88 12.19 -10.45 -5.95
C VAL A 88 11.86 -9.08 -5.38
N VAL A 89 12.86 -8.22 -5.12
CA VAL A 89 12.59 -6.88 -4.56
C VAL A 89 11.85 -5.98 -5.55
N THR A 90 12.13 -6.11 -6.86
CA THR A 90 11.42 -5.37 -7.90
C THR A 90 9.96 -5.82 -8.02
N ALA A 91 9.72 -7.13 -8.03
CA ALA A 91 8.37 -7.69 -8.05
C ALA A 91 7.59 -7.32 -6.78
N TYR A 92 8.28 -7.28 -5.64
CA TYR A 92 7.64 -6.89 -4.38
C TYR A 92 7.25 -5.42 -4.35
N LYS A 93 8.09 -4.53 -4.91
CA LYS A 93 7.72 -3.12 -5.11
C LYS A 93 6.44 -2.99 -5.92
N ALA A 94 6.34 -3.70 -7.05
CA ALA A 94 5.14 -3.69 -7.88
C ALA A 94 3.90 -4.24 -7.13
N ALA A 95 4.08 -5.27 -6.29
CA ALA A 95 3.00 -5.80 -5.46
C ALA A 95 2.52 -4.80 -4.41
N LEU A 96 3.42 -4.04 -3.80
CA LEU A 96 3.08 -2.95 -2.87
C LEU A 96 2.29 -1.86 -3.58
N GLU A 97 2.75 -1.41 -4.75
CA GLU A 97 2.06 -0.40 -5.58
C GLU A 97 0.68 -0.90 -6.00
N GLY A 98 0.57 -2.17 -6.38
CA GLY A 98 -0.72 -2.82 -6.67
C GLY A 98 -1.68 -2.91 -5.50
N LYS A 99 -1.17 -2.84 -4.26
CA LYS A 99 -1.97 -2.73 -3.02
C LYS A 99 -2.29 -1.28 -2.64
N GLY A 100 -1.84 -0.31 -3.42
CA GLY A 100 -2.10 1.11 -3.18
C GLY A 100 -1.06 1.84 -2.33
N TRP A 101 0.11 1.23 -2.10
CA TRP A 101 1.22 1.93 -1.48
C TRP A 101 1.87 2.92 -2.47
N ALA A 102 2.09 4.14 -2.03
CA ALA A 102 2.96 5.09 -2.72
C ALA A 102 4.41 4.80 -2.32
N VAL A 103 5.14 4.05 -3.16
CA VAL A 103 6.47 3.51 -2.82
C VAL A 103 7.58 4.41 -3.33
N THR A 104 8.54 4.72 -2.44
CA THR A 104 9.78 5.44 -2.76
C THR A 104 10.97 4.52 -2.54
N THR A 105 11.85 4.44 -3.53
CA THR A 105 13.13 3.73 -3.42
C THR A 105 14.14 4.60 -2.66
N ILE A 106 14.69 4.09 -1.59
CA ILE A 106 15.70 4.76 -0.77
C ILE A 106 17.10 4.37 -1.26
N VAL A 107 17.31 3.07 -1.45
CA VAL A 107 18.56 2.52 -1.97
C VAL A 107 18.26 1.25 -2.75
N SER A 108 19.03 0.97 -3.77
CA SER A 108 19.01 -0.28 -4.51
C SER A 108 20.41 -0.66 -4.94
N SER A 109 20.67 -1.96 -5.04
CA SER A 109 21.92 -2.53 -5.49
C SER A 109 21.64 -3.75 -6.35
N ASP A 110 22.18 -3.76 -7.55
CA ASP A 110 22.05 -4.88 -8.50
C ASP A 110 22.96 -6.08 -8.14
N GLY A 111 23.71 -5.94 -7.03
CA GLY A 111 24.70 -6.92 -6.63
C GLY A 111 25.96 -6.85 -7.48
N GLY A 112 26.96 -7.62 -7.05
CA GLY A 112 28.23 -7.77 -7.76
C GLY A 112 28.30 -9.10 -8.51
N PRO A 113 29.50 -9.49 -8.97
CA PRO A 113 29.74 -10.76 -9.68
C PRO A 113 29.31 -12.02 -8.90
N GLY A 114 28.99 -11.91 -7.60
CA GLY A 114 28.50 -13.01 -6.74
C GLY A 114 26.98 -13.18 -6.75
N GLY A 115 26.22 -12.44 -7.57
CA GLY A 115 24.76 -12.60 -7.68
C GLY A 115 23.95 -12.15 -6.45
N GLY A 116 24.52 -11.26 -5.62
CA GLY A 116 23.80 -10.60 -4.54
C GLY A 116 22.97 -9.44 -5.05
N GLY A 117 22.29 -8.75 -4.16
CA GLY A 117 21.51 -7.56 -4.48
C GLY A 117 20.43 -7.28 -3.44
N GLY A 118 19.73 -6.18 -3.65
CA GLY A 118 18.64 -5.81 -2.77
C GLY A 118 18.17 -4.38 -2.96
N ALA A 119 17.14 -4.02 -2.20
CA ALA A 119 16.65 -2.66 -2.14
C ALA A 119 15.97 -2.38 -0.81
N THR A 120 15.96 -1.10 -0.44
CA THR A 120 15.14 -0.59 0.66
C THR A 120 14.17 0.42 0.08
N TYR A 121 12.90 0.22 0.39
CA TYR A 121 11.81 1.11 0.03
C TYR A 121 11.16 1.68 1.29
N THR A 122 10.58 2.86 1.15
CA THR A 122 9.58 3.38 2.08
C THR A 122 8.28 3.58 1.32
N GLY A 123 7.16 3.61 2.02
CA GLY A 123 5.88 3.86 1.38
C GLY A 123 4.85 4.40 2.35
N THR A 124 3.80 4.99 1.77
CA THR A 124 2.60 5.43 2.49
C THR A 124 1.36 4.80 1.87
N HIS A 125 0.39 4.47 2.71
CA HIS A 125 -0.95 4.01 2.31
C HIS A 125 -1.98 4.67 3.22
N GLY A 126 -2.66 5.70 2.74
CA GLY A 126 -3.39 6.62 3.62
C GLY A 126 -2.46 7.21 4.67
N ASP A 127 -2.83 7.10 5.94
CA ASP A 127 -2.00 7.54 7.08
C ASP A 127 -0.91 6.54 7.44
N SER A 128 -1.00 5.29 6.97
CA SER A 128 -0.04 4.23 7.28
C SER A 128 1.30 4.46 6.60
N TYR A 129 2.37 4.08 7.29
CA TYR A 129 3.74 4.17 6.81
C TYR A 129 4.43 2.81 6.83
N GLY A 130 5.23 2.53 5.81
CA GLY A 130 5.97 1.27 5.69
C GLY A 130 7.44 1.46 5.37
N VAL A 131 8.27 0.53 5.87
CA VAL A 131 9.67 0.32 5.47
C VAL A 131 9.78 -1.12 4.99
N PHE A 132 10.31 -1.30 3.80
CA PHE A 132 10.40 -2.58 3.10
C PHE A 132 11.86 -2.76 2.69
N ASP A 133 12.55 -3.68 3.34
CA ASP A 133 13.96 -3.96 3.10
C ASP A 133 14.12 -5.39 2.58
N GLY A 134 14.80 -5.55 1.47
CA GLY A 134 15.00 -6.84 0.86
C GLY A 134 16.39 -7.02 0.28
N GLY A 135 16.90 -8.24 0.36
CA GLY A 135 18.18 -8.58 -0.22
C GLY A 135 18.53 -10.02 0.02
N GLY A 136 19.55 -10.46 -0.68
CA GLY A 136 20.01 -11.85 -0.61
C GLY A 136 21.17 -12.16 -1.54
N MET A 137 21.36 -13.44 -1.79
CA MET A 137 22.41 -13.94 -2.67
C MET A 137 21.94 -15.20 -3.41
N GLY A 138 22.33 -15.34 -4.66
CA GLY A 138 21.94 -16.46 -5.52
C GLY A 138 20.42 -16.47 -5.74
N THR A 139 19.76 -17.53 -5.30
CA THR A 139 18.32 -17.74 -5.42
C THR A 139 17.58 -17.63 -4.09
N GLU A 140 18.21 -17.08 -3.06
CA GLU A 140 17.60 -16.84 -1.75
C GLU A 140 17.52 -15.34 -1.49
N THR A 141 16.30 -14.87 -1.21
CA THR A 141 16.02 -13.49 -0.87
C THR A 141 15.26 -13.42 0.45
N TYR A 142 15.65 -12.47 1.28
CA TYR A 142 14.95 -12.17 2.53
C TYR A 142 14.34 -10.79 2.45
N LEU A 143 13.07 -10.68 2.79
CA LEU A 143 12.35 -9.41 2.89
C LEU A 143 11.99 -9.17 4.35
N ASN A 144 12.23 -7.95 4.83
CA ASN A 144 11.81 -7.46 6.14
C ASN A 144 10.86 -6.30 5.91
N VAL A 145 9.71 -6.37 6.51
CA VAL A 145 8.60 -5.42 6.31
C VAL A 145 8.17 -4.91 7.67
N CYS A 146 8.27 -3.61 7.85
CA CYS A 146 7.69 -2.92 8.99
C CYS A 146 6.59 -1.99 8.52
N ALA A 147 5.45 -2.03 9.18
CA ALA A 147 4.33 -1.14 8.88
C ALA A 147 3.79 -0.54 10.17
N TRP A 148 3.45 0.75 10.14
CA TRP A 148 2.90 1.52 11.25
C TRP A 148 1.60 2.21 10.84
N PRO A 149 0.69 2.45 11.80
CA PRO A 149 -0.55 3.18 11.53
C PRO A 149 -0.32 4.64 11.13
N THR A 150 0.83 5.20 11.55
CA THR A 150 1.32 6.53 11.18
C THR A 150 2.84 6.50 11.12
N LYS A 151 3.46 7.45 10.43
CA LYS A 151 4.93 7.51 10.33
C LYS A 151 5.55 7.76 11.71
N PRO A 152 6.35 6.82 12.25
CA PRO A 152 7.03 7.03 13.53
C PRO A 152 8.17 8.05 13.41
N ALA A 153 8.59 8.61 14.52
CA ALA A 153 9.71 9.58 14.57
C ALA A 153 11.02 8.96 14.06
N GLN A 154 11.20 7.67 14.29
CA GLN A 154 12.35 6.89 13.82
C GLN A 154 11.86 5.60 13.14
N PRO A 155 11.57 5.64 11.83
CA PRO A 155 11.07 4.49 11.09
C PRO A 155 12.21 3.48 10.84
N ASN A 156 12.65 2.80 11.88
CA ASN A 156 13.72 1.80 11.78
C ASN A 156 13.13 0.40 11.76
N CYS A 157 13.27 -0.29 10.63
CA CYS A 157 12.87 -1.68 10.48
C CYS A 157 14.03 -2.59 10.89
N SER A 158 14.20 -2.79 12.21
CA SER A 158 15.24 -3.65 12.74
C SER A 158 14.93 -5.11 12.46
N ARG A 159 15.83 -5.80 11.78
CA ARG A 159 15.77 -7.26 11.61
C ARG A 159 15.89 -7.91 12.99
N LYS A 160 14.79 -8.45 13.52
CA LYS A 160 14.86 -9.38 14.64
C LYS A 160 15.35 -10.72 14.07
N ARG A 161 16.52 -11.16 14.50
CA ARG A 161 17.06 -12.50 14.23
C ARG A 161 16.55 -13.47 15.27
#